data_fe64ca564c7c6876574a35dbd6d3ed86
#
_entry.id   fe64ca564c7c6876574a35dbd6d3ed86
#
_cell.length_a   1.000
_cell.length_b   1.000
_cell.length_c   1.000
_cell.angle_alpha   90.00
_cell.angle_beta   90.00
_cell.angle_gamma   90.00
#
_symmetry.space_group_name_H-M   'P 1'
#
loop_
_entity.id
_entity.type
_entity.pdbx_description
1 polymer ?
#
loop_
_entity_poly.entity_id
_entity_poly.type
_entity_poly.pdbx_seq_one_letter_code
_entity_poly.pdbx_strand_id
1 'polypeptide(L)'
;AETRFRLIKDSQMIDAIYLKTPERVEALGIVYVMALLIYGILEYRVRKELKERNLSLILKGKRKLHQPTGQALLEQLEDITVILINQNQQKIRLLPDNIDSQAKKIIELCGYDLSIYVSKNVENQGK
;
A
#
# COMPACT_ATOMS: atom_id res chain seq x y z
N ALA A 1 -11.11 13.39 -7.38
CA ALA A 1 -10.37 14.53 -6.79
C ALA A 1 -10.75 14.76 -5.32
N GLU A 2 -12.05 14.79 -4.98
CA GLU A 2 -12.50 15.02 -3.60
C GLU A 2 -12.01 13.96 -2.62
N THR A 3 -11.99 12.69 -3.00
CA THR A 3 -11.53 11.60 -2.14
C THR A 3 -10.04 11.75 -1.79
N ARG A 4 -9.24 12.23 -2.74
CA ARG A 4 -7.82 12.49 -2.53
C ARG A 4 -7.60 13.68 -1.60
N PHE A 5 -8.42 14.71 -1.71
CA PHE A 5 -8.37 15.86 -0.80
C PHE A 5 -8.79 15.49 0.62
N ARG A 6 -9.70 14.52 0.79
CA ARG A 6 -10.07 14.05 2.13
C ARG A 6 -8.90 13.40 2.86
N LEU A 7 -8.03 12.67 2.15
CA LEU A 7 -6.83 12.09 2.75
C LEU A 7 -5.90 13.18 3.31
N ILE A 8 -5.81 14.32 2.63
CA ILE A 8 -5.02 15.46 3.11
C ILE A 8 -5.68 16.16 4.28
N LYS A 9 -7.01 16.12 4.35
CA LYS A 9 -7.78 16.78 5.41
C LYS A 9 -7.97 15.94 6.66
N ASP A 10 -7.44 14.71 6.69
CA ASP A 10 -7.49 13.89 7.89
C ASP A 10 -6.79 14.63 9.04
N SER A 11 -7.43 14.58 10.22
CA SER A 11 -6.97 15.31 11.39
C SER A 11 -5.52 15.02 11.78
N GLN A 12 -5.10 13.77 11.64
CA GLN A 12 -3.72 13.37 11.95
C GLN A 12 -2.72 14.01 11.00
N MET A 13 -3.09 14.20 9.74
CA MET A 13 -2.25 14.87 8.76
C MET A 13 -2.22 16.37 8.96
N ILE A 14 -3.36 16.96 9.35
CA ILE A 14 -3.45 18.40 9.64
C ILE A 14 -2.57 18.76 10.83
N ASP A 15 -2.59 17.96 11.89
CA ASP A 15 -1.74 18.19 13.06
C ASP A 15 -0.26 18.17 12.72
N ALA A 16 0.14 17.32 11.78
CA ALA A 16 1.52 17.25 11.30
C ALA A 16 1.92 18.46 10.44
N ILE A 17 0.97 19.13 9.79
CA ILE A 17 1.23 20.32 8.98
C ILE A 17 1.55 21.54 9.86
N TYR A 18 1.08 21.59 11.11
CA TYR A 18 1.40 22.63 12.07
C TYR A 18 2.83 22.51 12.65
N LEU A 19 3.77 22.03 11.85
CA LEU A 19 5.17 22.02 12.23
C LEU A 19 5.73 23.43 12.25
N LYS A 20 6.62 23.69 13.21
CA LYS A 20 7.05 25.04 13.60
C LYS A 20 7.91 25.76 12.57
N THR A 21 8.42 25.09 11.53
CA THR A 21 9.30 25.72 10.54
C THR A 21 8.74 25.62 9.14
N PRO A 22 8.86 26.70 8.33
CA PRO A 22 8.39 26.70 6.95
C PRO A 22 9.00 25.57 6.10
N GLU A 23 10.28 25.26 6.30
CA GLU A 23 10.97 24.20 5.57
C GLU A 23 10.37 22.83 5.84
N ARG A 24 9.94 22.57 7.08
CA ARG A 24 9.29 21.31 7.43
C ARG A 24 7.89 21.21 6.84
N VAL A 25 7.15 22.30 6.82
CA VAL A 25 5.83 22.36 6.20
C VAL A 25 5.94 22.11 4.70
N GLU A 26 6.91 22.72 4.04
CA GLU A 26 7.16 22.50 2.62
C GLU A 26 7.56 21.07 2.33
N ALA A 27 8.47 20.50 3.10
CA ALA A 27 8.90 19.11 2.96
C ALA A 27 7.73 18.14 3.14
N LEU A 28 6.87 18.37 4.13
CA LEU A 28 5.68 17.57 4.37
C LEU A 28 4.69 17.70 3.21
N GLY A 29 4.52 18.89 2.65
CA GLY A 29 3.70 19.13 1.47
C GLY A 29 4.15 18.29 0.27
N ILE A 30 5.47 18.23 0.03
CA ILE A 30 6.05 17.41 -1.02
C ILE A 30 5.74 15.92 -0.78
N VAL A 31 5.89 15.45 0.45
CA VAL A 31 5.57 14.05 0.81
C VAL A 31 4.10 13.75 0.55
N TYR A 32 3.18 14.65 0.87
CA TYR A 32 1.76 14.46 0.58
C TYR A 32 1.46 14.41 -0.91
N VAL A 33 2.08 15.28 -1.70
CA VAL A 33 1.93 15.24 -3.16
C VAL A 33 2.39 13.90 -3.71
N MET A 34 3.54 13.41 -3.26
CA MET A 34 4.05 12.09 -3.65
C MET A 34 3.10 10.98 -3.25
N ALA A 35 2.56 11.03 -2.03
CA ALA A 35 1.60 10.05 -1.54
C ALA A 35 0.32 10.04 -2.40
N LEU A 36 -0.19 11.20 -2.79
CA LEU A 36 -1.34 11.31 -3.67
C LEU A 36 -1.07 10.76 -5.07
N LEU A 37 0.14 10.96 -5.59
CA LEU A 37 0.55 10.39 -6.88
C LEU A 37 0.57 8.87 -6.81
N ILE A 38 1.16 8.31 -5.77
CA ILE A 38 1.22 6.86 -5.56
C ILE A 38 -0.19 6.29 -5.43
N TYR A 39 -1.05 6.95 -4.66
CA TYR A 39 -2.46 6.59 -4.51
C TYR A 39 -3.17 6.56 -5.87
N GLY A 40 -2.99 7.60 -6.67
CA GLY A 40 -3.60 7.70 -7.99
C GLY A 40 -3.10 6.64 -8.96
N ILE A 41 -1.80 6.33 -8.92
CA ILE A 41 -1.20 5.29 -9.75
C ILE A 41 -1.74 3.92 -9.36
N LEU A 42 -1.82 3.64 -8.06
CA LEU A 42 -2.38 2.38 -7.55
C LEU A 42 -3.82 2.18 -8.05
N GLU A 43 -4.66 3.17 -7.84
CA GLU A 43 -6.07 3.13 -8.28
C GLU A 43 -6.18 2.93 -9.78
N TYR A 44 -5.45 3.71 -10.56
CA TYR A 44 -5.46 3.62 -12.02
C TYR A 44 -5.01 2.24 -12.51
N ARG A 45 -3.90 1.76 -11.98
CA ARG A 45 -3.31 0.50 -12.41
C ARG A 45 -4.22 -0.70 -12.12
N VAL A 46 -4.77 -0.75 -10.92
CA VAL A 46 -5.68 -1.82 -10.53
C VAL A 46 -6.96 -1.78 -11.38
N ARG A 47 -7.56 -0.63 -11.56
CA ARG A 47 -8.76 -0.47 -12.39
C ARG A 47 -8.52 -0.87 -13.85
N LYS A 48 -7.38 -0.49 -14.39
CA LYS A 48 -6.97 -0.85 -15.75
C LYS A 48 -6.86 -2.36 -15.91
N GLU A 49 -6.14 -3.02 -15.00
CA GLU A 49 -5.95 -4.47 -15.04
C GLU A 49 -7.28 -5.22 -14.85
N LEU A 50 -8.14 -4.77 -13.95
CA LEU A 50 -9.46 -5.36 -13.76
C LEU A 50 -10.31 -5.26 -15.03
N LYS A 51 -10.28 -4.12 -15.69
CA LYS A 51 -11.01 -3.91 -16.93
C LYS A 51 -10.49 -4.79 -18.06
N GLU A 52 -9.17 -4.83 -18.25
CA GLU A 52 -8.52 -5.60 -19.32
C GLU A 52 -8.73 -7.11 -19.14
N ARG A 53 -8.70 -7.58 -17.92
CA ARG A 53 -8.88 -9.01 -17.59
C ARG A 53 -10.33 -9.39 -17.33
N ASN A 54 -11.25 -8.43 -17.38
CA ASN A 54 -12.67 -8.61 -17.05
C ASN A 54 -12.86 -9.26 -15.67
N LEU A 55 -12.13 -8.76 -14.67
CA LEU A 55 -12.15 -9.25 -13.31
C LEU A 55 -12.79 -8.25 -12.36
N SER A 56 -13.13 -8.71 -11.17
CA SER A 56 -13.61 -7.88 -10.07
C SER A 56 -12.91 -8.27 -8.78
N LEU A 57 -12.89 -7.36 -7.81
CA LEU A 57 -12.39 -7.62 -6.47
C LEU A 57 -13.54 -7.66 -5.48
N ILE A 58 -13.42 -8.53 -4.49
CA ILE A 58 -14.34 -8.60 -3.36
C ILE A 58 -13.56 -8.09 -2.14
N LEU A 59 -13.73 -6.82 -1.82
CA LEU A 59 -13.01 -6.16 -0.73
C LEU A 59 -13.82 -6.19 0.56
N LYS A 60 -13.31 -5.55 1.60
CA LYS A 60 -14.04 -5.35 2.84
C LYS A 60 -15.40 -4.73 2.53
N GLY A 61 -16.49 -5.32 3.00
CA GLY A 61 -17.85 -4.95 2.61
C GLY A 61 -18.55 -5.94 1.69
N LYS A 62 -17.84 -6.97 1.23
CA LYS A 62 -18.38 -8.12 0.46
C LYS A 62 -19.08 -7.77 -0.86
N ARG A 63 -18.76 -6.62 -1.45
CA ARG A 63 -19.26 -6.24 -2.76
C ARG A 63 -18.23 -6.53 -3.84
N LYS A 64 -18.70 -6.99 -4.99
CA LYS A 64 -17.87 -7.07 -6.19
C LYS A 64 -17.61 -5.67 -6.72
N LEU A 65 -16.37 -5.28 -6.82
CA LEU A 65 -15.96 -3.97 -7.30
C LEU A 65 -15.18 -4.12 -8.60
N HIS A 66 -15.64 -3.46 -9.64
CA HIS A 66 -14.94 -3.37 -10.93
C HIS A 66 -14.05 -2.15 -11.01
N GLN A 67 -14.37 -1.12 -10.24
CA GLN A 67 -13.62 0.13 -10.16
C GLN A 67 -13.40 0.52 -8.69
N PRO A 68 -12.56 -0.26 -7.96
CA PRO A 68 -12.31 0.06 -6.55
C PRO A 68 -11.59 1.39 -6.41
N THR A 69 -11.89 2.10 -5.31
CA THR A 69 -11.14 3.31 -4.96
C THR A 69 -9.77 2.93 -4.38
N GLY A 70 -8.81 3.85 -4.51
CA GLY A 70 -7.49 3.65 -3.89
C GLY A 70 -7.58 3.43 -2.39
N GLN A 71 -8.52 4.10 -1.71
CA GLN A 71 -8.75 3.90 -0.28
C GLN A 71 -9.17 2.47 0.03
N ALA A 72 -10.15 1.92 -0.72
CA ALA A 72 -10.60 0.54 -0.53
C ALA A 72 -9.47 -0.46 -0.76
N LEU A 73 -8.60 -0.20 -1.73
CA LEU A 73 -7.42 -1.02 -2.00
C LEU A 73 -6.43 -0.98 -0.85
N LEU A 74 -6.13 0.20 -0.32
CA LEU A 74 -5.20 0.37 0.79
C LEU A 74 -5.74 -0.27 2.07
N GLU A 75 -7.03 -0.13 2.36
CA GLU A 75 -7.68 -0.77 3.51
C GLU A 75 -7.57 -2.30 3.44
N GLN A 76 -7.65 -2.87 2.24
CA GLN A 76 -7.48 -4.32 2.07
C GLN A 76 -6.02 -4.75 2.29
N LEU A 77 -5.05 -3.91 1.90
CA LEU A 77 -3.63 -4.18 2.08
C LEU A 77 -3.16 -3.95 3.53
N GLU A 78 -3.90 -3.16 4.30
CA GLU A 78 -3.56 -2.81 5.69
C GLU A 78 -3.43 -4.03 6.60
N ASP A 79 -4.16 -5.10 6.30
CA ASP A 79 -4.14 -6.33 7.09
C ASP A 79 -2.90 -7.20 6.85
N ILE A 80 -2.06 -6.85 5.87
CA ILE A 80 -0.82 -7.58 5.63
C ILE A 80 0.18 -7.27 6.73
N THR A 81 0.52 -8.29 7.51
CA THR A 81 1.47 -8.18 8.61
C THR A 81 2.79 -8.81 8.21
N VAL A 82 3.89 -8.08 8.39
CA VAL A 82 5.25 -8.57 8.15
C VAL A 82 5.89 -8.90 9.49
N ILE A 83 6.40 -10.12 9.60
CA ILE A 83 7.11 -10.58 10.79
C ILE A 83 8.59 -10.19 10.66
N LEU A 84 9.08 -9.42 11.62
CA LEU A 84 10.49 -9.03 11.68
C LEU A 84 11.21 -9.89 12.70
N ILE A 85 12.24 -10.60 12.24
CA ILE A 85 13.11 -11.42 13.10
C ILE A 85 14.50 -10.82 13.11
N ASN A 86 15.01 -10.55 14.31
CA ASN A 86 16.40 -10.15 14.50
C ASN A 86 17.22 -11.40 14.88
N GLN A 87 18.07 -11.81 13.97
CA GLN A 87 18.94 -12.97 14.19
C GLN A 87 20.34 -12.65 13.72
N ASN A 88 21.34 -12.80 14.59
CA ASN A 88 22.76 -12.56 14.28
C ASN A 88 23.01 -11.18 13.64
N GLN A 89 22.40 -10.12 14.20
CA GLN A 89 22.48 -8.74 13.72
C GLN A 89 21.83 -8.54 12.33
N GLN A 90 21.14 -9.54 11.80
CA GLN A 90 20.39 -9.42 10.57
C GLN A 90 18.90 -9.30 10.84
N LYS A 91 18.23 -8.40 10.11
CA LYS A 91 16.79 -8.25 10.15
C LYS A 91 16.19 -9.05 9.01
N ILE A 92 15.44 -10.08 9.35
CA ILE A 92 14.76 -10.92 8.37
C ILE A 92 13.27 -10.58 8.39
N ARG A 93 12.69 -10.38 7.21
CA ARG A 93 11.27 -10.15 7.04
C ARG A 93 10.60 -11.40 6.49
N LEU A 94 9.57 -11.86 7.19
CA LEU A 94 8.78 -13.02 6.78
C LEU A 94 7.30 -12.65 6.72
N LEU A 95 6.56 -13.37 5.89
CA LEU A 95 5.11 -13.26 5.82
C LEU A 95 4.47 -14.49 6.47
N PRO A 96 3.35 -14.31 7.21
CA PRO A 96 2.56 -15.44 7.68
C PRO A 96 1.86 -16.14 6.51
N ASP A 97 1.46 -17.39 6.70
CA ASP A 97 0.80 -18.19 5.66
C ASP A 97 -0.65 -17.78 5.38
N ASN A 98 -1.26 -17.05 6.30
CA ASN A 98 -2.68 -16.70 6.27
C ASN A 98 -2.95 -15.32 5.64
N ILE A 99 -2.28 -15.00 4.55
CA ILE A 99 -2.50 -13.73 3.86
C ILE A 99 -3.83 -13.78 3.10
N ASP A 100 -4.59 -12.70 3.21
CA ASP A 100 -5.86 -12.56 2.51
C ASP A 100 -5.68 -12.67 0.99
N SER A 101 -6.53 -13.50 0.38
CA SER A 101 -6.48 -13.76 -1.07
C SER A 101 -6.75 -12.51 -1.91
N GLN A 102 -7.61 -11.61 -1.44
CA GLN A 102 -7.91 -10.37 -2.15
C GLN A 102 -6.73 -9.38 -2.09
N ALA A 103 -6.06 -9.29 -0.94
CA ALA A 103 -4.84 -8.50 -0.80
C ALA A 103 -3.74 -8.99 -1.74
N LYS A 104 -3.55 -10.31 -1.80
CA LYS A 104 -2.60 -10.92 -2.73
C LYS A 104 -2.94 -10.60 -4.19
N LYS A 105 -4.23 -10.66 -4.54
CA LYS A 105 -4.71 -10.34 -5.89
C LYS A 105 -4.45 -8.89 -6.27
N ILE A 106 -4.61 -7.95 -5.33
CA ILE A 106 -4.29 -6.53 -5.54
C ILE A 106 -2.81 -6.37 -5.89
N ILE A 107 -1.92 -7.02 -5.14
CA ILE A 107 -0.48 -6.97 -5.37
C ILE A 107 -0.13 -7.52 -6.75
N GLU A 108 -0.72 -8.63 -7.14
CA GLU A 108 -0.52 -9.23 -8.46
C GLU A 108 -1.02 -8.32 -9.59
N LEU A 109 -2.17 -7.66 -9.42
CA LEU A 109 -2.69 -6.68 -10.38
C LEU A 109 -1.76 -5.47 -10.54
N CYS A 110 -0.99 -5.12 -9.52
CA CYS A 110 0.01 -4.07 -9.59
C CYS A 110 1.31 -4.54 -10.27
N GLY A 111 1.41 -5.81 -10.64
CA GLY A 111 2.59 -6.36 -11.30
C GLY A 111 3.66 -6.83 -10.33
N TYR A 112 3.30 -7.06 -9.08
CA TYR A 112 4.21 -7.54 -8.04
C TYR A 112 3.71 -8.87 -7.47
N ASP A 113 4.52 -9.51 -6.66
CA ASP A 113 4.13 -10.66 -5.86
C ASP A 113 4.48 -10.42 -4.38
N LEU A 114 4.18 -11.39 -3.53
CA LEU A 114 4.42 -11.26 -2.10
C LEU A 114 5.90 -11.16 -1.73
N SER A 115 6.79 -11.46 -2.65
CA SER A 115 8.24 -11.36 -2.40
C SER A 115 8.71 -9.94 -2.09
N ILE A 116 7.90 -8.91 -2.45
CA ILE A 116 8.22 -7.51 -2.12
C ILE A 116 8.25 -7.24 -0.61
N TYR A 117 7.53 -8.06 0.18
CA TYR A 117 7.46 -7.90 1.63
C TYR A 117 8.54 -8.65 2.39
N VAL A 118 9.16 -9.66 1.78
CA VAL A 118 10.13 -10.51 2.45
C VAL A 118 11.56 -10.11 2.11
N SER A 119 12.49 -10.47 2.98
CA SER A 119 13.91 -10.26 2.72
C SER A 119 14.35 -11.14 1.54
N LYS A 120 15.21 -10.62 0.69
CA LYS A 120 15.85 -11.43 -0.34
C LYS A 120 16.59 -12.59 0.32
N ASN A 121 16.45 -13.75 -0.28
CA ASN A 121 16.94 -15.01 0.30
C ASN A 121 18.34 -14.94 0.87
N VAL A 122 18.44 -15.21 2.16
CA VAL A 122 19.71 -15.39 2.87
C VAL A 122 20.47 -16.63 2.35
N GLU A 123 19.77 -17.54 1.66
CA GLU A 123 20.37 -18.76 1.11
C GLU A 123 21.55 -18.49 0.18
N ASN A 124 21.50 -17.38 -0.57
CA ASN A 124 22.61 -17.00 -1.45
C ASN A 124 23.72 -16.23 -0.76
N GLN A 125 23.53 -15.82 0.50
CA GLN A 125 24.55 -15.08 1.26
C GLN A 125 25.25 -15.93 2.33
N GLY A 126 24.72 -17.10 2.65
CA GLY A 126 25.29 -18.04 3.61
C GLY A 126 26.23 -19.08 3.01
N LYS A 127 26.52 -18.95 1.76
CA LYS A 127 27.47 -19.82 1.08
C LYS A 127 28.74 -18.99 0.74
#